data_6361996ae3c0d3fd3a31042ba6d8cd1b
#
_entry.id   6361996ae3c0d3fd3a31042ba6d8cd1b
#
_cell.length_a   1.000
_cell.length_b   1.000
_cell.length_c   1.000
_cell.angle_alpha   90.00
_cell.angle_beta   90.00
_cell.angle_gamma   90.00
#
_symmetry.space_group_name_H-M   'P 1'
#
loop_
_entity.id
_entity.type
_entity.pdbx_description
1 polymer ?
#
loop_
_entity_poly.entity_id
_entity_poly.type
_entity_poly.pdbx_seq_one_letter_code
_entity_poly.pdbx_strand_id
1 'polypeptide(L)'
;MFQQQPLISAHQKPLKYEYIQGILYSPARDLRKLRMHFKRLTRREILKLCSGTAAAGLGAQLLHGCGGGNLGSIIPPGTGGCSKLTDIEHVVILIQENRSFDHYFGSYRGVRGFADQSAAFQQPDSANTTDPPVGQLLPFHLNTATTNAACTHDITHAWVPQHQSWNNGAMNGFVSSRLPIDANDAVLTMSYYTRADIPYYYAVADAFTICDNYFCSAMGPSDTNRLYTMAASIDPDGKNGGPLIETLGVNRSTFFGQLTYATMPEQLQARGITWKVYTSPDANILNSVFSDNVLSYFKNFQNTASPLYQNAFVPQFPVDFINDAVSGNLPQVSWLLTSLIDSDHPPSPSIFGEATLSGILTALTANPAQWAKTALFVTWDENGGFFDHVPPVTAPPGTPGEYLTAPAVVDPTMIGNPPITGPIGLGFRVPMLIISPFSRGGFVSSDLFDHTSVLRFLETRFGAEVPNLSAWRRAAVGDMTSAFNFKSPDQSIPSLPSTLPAIPQIIQECTANLAGTTPYPVPNPQGMPTQESGTAPKPSGVC
;
A
#
# COMPACT_ATOMS: atom_id res chain seq x y z
N MET A 1 3.28 -23.20 -55.17
CA MET A 1 2.85 -21.79 -55.02
C MET A 1 2.06 -21.72 -53.71
N PHE A 2 2.75 -21.45 -52.61
CA PHE A 2 2.12 -21.15 -51.32
C PHE A 2 2.45 -19.70 -51.00
N GLN A 3 1.42 -18.85 -50.99
CA GLN A 3 1.54 -17.46 -50.57
C GLN A 3 1.69 -17.41 -49.04
N GLN A 4 2.77 -16.84 -48.59
CA GLN A 4 2.97 -16.42 -47.21
C GLN A 4 2.15 -15.14 -46.96
N GLN A 5 1.25 -15.18 -46.00
CA GLN A 5 0.66 -13.99 -45.42
C GLN A 5 1.60 -13.41 -44.35
N PRO A 6 1.74 -12.08 -44.18
CA PRO A 6 2.60 -11.49 -43.17
C PRO A 6 1.94 -11.60 -41.80
N LEU A 7 2.74 -12.00 -40.80
CA LEU A 7 2.43 -11.93 -39.39
C LEU A 7 2.27 -10.45 -38.99
N ILE A 8 1.07 -10.08 -38.63
CA ILE A 8 0.77 -8.80 -38.00
C ILE A 8 1.22 -8.91 -36.54
N SER A 9 2.30 -8.21 -36.19
CA SER A 9 2.73 -7.99 -34.80
C SER A 9 1.72 -7.06 -34.14
N ALA A 10 0.82 -7.60 -33.37
CA ALA A 10 -0.07 -6.83 -32.50
C ALA A 10 0.66 -6.57 -31.17
N HIS A 11 1.33 -5.44 -31.06
CA HIS A 11 1.66 -4.85 -29.76
C HIS A 11 0.35 -4.34 -29.15
N GLN A 12 -0.33 -5.19 -28.40
CA GLN A 12 -1.41 -4.74 -27.53
C GLN A 12 -0.78 -4.16 -26.27
N LYS A 13 -0.86 -2.84 -26.12
CA LYS A 13 -0.60 -2.15 -24.84
C LYS A 13 -1.59 -2.69 -23.79
N PRO A 14 -1.18 -2.84 -22.52
CA PRO A 14 -2.10 -3.29 -21.49
C PRO A 14 -3.30 -2.36 -21.39
N LEU A 15 -4.49 -2.92 -21.38
CA LEU A 15 -5.79 -2.21 -21.35
C LEU A 15 -5.91 -1.17 -20.23
N LYS A 16 -5.20 -1.34 -19.13
CA LYS A 16 -5.08 -0.36 -18.02
C LYS A 16 -4.56 1.01 -18.51
N TYR A 17 -3.59 1.01 -19.40
CA TYR A 17 -2.93 2.24 -19.85
C TYR A 17 -3.83 3.13 -20.73
N GLU A 18 -4.55 2.55 -21.66
CA GLU A 18 -5.49 3.31 -22.51
C GLU A 18 -6.67 3.89 -21.73
N TYR A 19 -7.03 3.21 -20.65
CA TYR A 19 -8.18 3.56 -19.84
C TYR A 19 -7.88 4.76 -18.92
N ILE A 20 -6.72 4.79 -18.27
CA ILE A 20 -6.27 5.93 -17.44
C ILE A 20 -6.00 7.15 -18.33
N GLN A 21 -5.45 6.95 -19.54
CA GLN A 21 -5.35 8.01 -20.53
C GLN A 21 -6.72 8.61 -20.87
N GLY A 22 -7.75 7.80 -21.02
CA GLY A 22 -9.11 8.27 -21.29
C GLY A 22 -9.68 9.18 -20.21
N ILE A 23 -9.33 8.97 -18.94
CA ILE A 23 -9.78 9.80 -17.81
C ILE A 23 -9.04 11.14 -17.76
N LEU A 24 -7.73 11.12 -18.01
CA LEU A 24 -6.87 12.30 -17.93
C LEU A 24 -6.95 13.17 -19.18
N TYR A 25 -7.37 12.60 -20.33
CA TYR A 25 -7.46 13.28 -21.62
C TYR A 25 -8.86 13.73 -22.05
N SER A 26 -9.90 13.45 -21.25
CA SER A 26 -11.24 13.94 -21.60
C SER A 26 -11.34 15.46 -21.40
N PRO A 27 -11.56 16.25 -22.48
CA PRO A 27 -11.47 17.70 -22.35
C PRO A 27 -12.59 18.26 -21.46
N ALA A 28 -12.22 19.05 -20.47
CA ALA A 28 -13.05 19.97 -19.68
C ALA A 28 -14.26 19.42 -18.88
N ARG A 29 -14.85 18.28 -19.22
CA ARG A 29 -16.01 17.73 -18.49
C ARG A 29 -15.62 16.95 -17.25
N ASP A 30 -14.49 16.27 -17.25
CA ASP A 30 -14.06 15.41 -16.16
C ASP A 30 -13.31 16.12 -15.04
N LEU A 31 -12.66 17.25 -15.33
CA LEU A 31 -12.13 18.12 -14.28
C LEU A 31 -13.20 18.65 -13.32
N ARG A 32 -14.46 18.74 -13.77
CA ARG A 32 -15.60 19.05 -12.87
C ARG A 32 -15.97 17.85 -11.98
N LYS A 33 -15.79 16.64 -12.46
CA LYS A 33 -16.04 15.41 -11.67
C LYS A 33 -14.93 15.19 -10.63
N LEU A 34 -13.66 15.39 -11.00
CA LEU A 34 -12.56 15.46 -10.03
C LEU A 34 -12.80 16.55 -8.98
N ARG A 35 -13.19 17.78 -9.41
CA ARG A 35 -13.56 18.86 -8.49
C ARG A 35 -14.76 18.53 -7.60
N MET A 36 -15.72 17.73 -8.06
CA MET A 36 -16.85 17.30 -7.22
C MET A 36 -16.45 16.28 -6.18
N HIS A 37 -15.46 15.42 -6.48
CA HIS A 37 -14.94 14.44 -5.51
C HIS A 37 -14.30 15.15 -4.30
N PHE A 38 -13.41 16.11 -4.54
CA PHE A 38 -12.82 16.94 -3.48
C PHE A 38 -13.81 17.96 -2.88
N LYS A 39 -14.85 18.40 -3.61
CA LYS A 39 -15.87 19.30 -3.06
C LYS A 39 -16.71 18.65 -1.97
N ARG A 40 -16.86 17.31 -1.96
CA ARG A 40 -17.61 16.59 -0.92
C ARG A 40 -16.88 16.47 0.41
N LEU A 41 -15.55 16.71 0.42
CA LEU A 41 -14.71 16.60 1.61
C LEU A 41 -14.01 17.91 1.98
N THR A 42 -14.63 19.06 1.73
CA THR A 42 -14.09 20.34 2.21
C THR A 42 -14.10 20.35 3.76
N ARG A 43 -13.05 20.96 4.34
CA ARG A 43 -12.95 21.20 5.80
C ARG A 43 -14.27 21.73 6.40
N ARG A 44 -15.06 22.46 5.62
CA ARG A 44 -16.34 23.03 6.02
C ARG A 44 -17.47 22.00 6.06
N GLU A 45 -17.40 20.94 5.27
CA GLU A 45 -18.40 19.84 5.25
C GLU A 45 -18.07 18.82 6.34
N ILE A 46 -16.77 18.55 6.58
CA ILE A 46 -16.31 17.79 7.75
C ILE A 46 -16.70 18.55 9.04
N LEU A 47 -16.49 19.86 9.09
CA LEU A 47 -16.92 20.70 10.21
C LEU A 47 -18.45 20.78 10.35
N LYS A 48 -19.22 20.70 9.27
CA LYS A 48 -20.70 20.63 9.36
C LYS A 48 -21.20 19.28 9.85
N LEU A 49 -20.53 18.19 9.53
CA LEU A 49 -20.79 16.86 10.12
C LEU A 49 -20.44 16.85 11.62
N CYS A 50 -19.36 17.51 12.02
CA CYS A 50 -19.01 17.70 13.44
C CYS A 50 -19.95 18.66 14.19
N SER A 51 -20.64 19.59 13.52
CA SER A 51 -21.52 20.58 14.17
C SER A 51 -22.98 20.09 14.34
N GLY A 52 -23.34 18.96 13.75
CA GLY A 52 -24.69 18.39 13.86
C GLY A 52 -25.04 17.76 15.22
N THR A 53 -24.04 17.48 16.06
CA THR A 53 -24.24 16.83 17.37
C THR A 53 -23.76 17.65 18.57
N ALA A 54 -23.20 18.85 18.35
CA ALA A 54 -22.72 19.73 19.43
C ALA A 54 -23.58 20.97 19.68
N ALA A 55 -24.84 20.96 19.32
CA ALA A 55 -25.77 22.08 19.50
C ALA A 55 -26.55 22.04 20.84
N ALA A 56 -25.93 21.52 21.91
CA ALA A 56 -26.46 21.68 23.26
C ALA A 56 -25.34 21.83 24.27
N GLY A 57 -24.72 23.01 24.33
CA GLY A 57 -23.90 23.37 25.48
C GLY A 57 -22.50 23.86 25.23
N LEU A 58 -22.27 24.89 24.39
CA LEU A 58 -21.05 25.71 24.44
C LEU A 58 -21.19 26.94 23.52
N GLY A 59 -22.24 27.69 23.74
CA GLY A 59 -22.36 29.06 23.24
C GLY A 59 -21.88 30.03 24.28
N ALA A 60 -20.59 30.33 24.33
CA ALA A 60 -20.00 31.57 24.88
C ALA A 60 -18.53 31.29 25.25
N GLN A 61 -17.61 31.47 24.28
CA GLN A 61 -16.21 31.87 24.54
C GLN A 61 -15.29 31.73 23.32
N LEU A 62 -15.69 32.31 22.19
CA LEU A 62 -14.80 32.48 21.04
C LEU A 62 -14.84 33.94 20.54
N LEU A 63 -14.56 34.87 21.41
CA LEU A 63 -14.15 36.25 21.07
C LEU A 63 -13.30 36.75 22.25
N HIS A 64 -11.99 36.48 22.25
CA HIS A 64 -10.96 37.37 22.82
C HIS A 64 -9.57 36.86 22.37
N GLY A 65 -8.85 37.79 21.90
CA GLY A 65 -7.58 37.92 21.30
C GLY A 65 -6.37 37.16 21.82
N CYS A 66 -5.38 37.20 20.98
CA CYS A 66 -3.95 36.91 21.18
C CYS A 66 -3.45 36.89 22.62
N GLY A 67 -3.01 35.74 23.08
CA GLY A 67 -2.28 35.58 24.30
C GLY A 67 -1.84 34.14 24.47
N GLY A 68 -0.51 33.88 24.37
CA GLY A 68 0.07 32.57 24.58
C GLY A 68 -0.26 32.04 25.99
N GLY A 69 -1.01 30.96 26.01
CA GLY A 69 -1.30 30.19 27.19
C GLY A 69 -1.26 28.72 26.88
N ASN A 70 -0.33 27.98 27.48
CA ASN A 70 -0.29 26.52 27.50
C ASN A 70 -1.67 25.99 27.89
N LEU A 71 -2.40 25.43 26.95
CA LEU A 71 -3.50 24.52 27.25
C LEU A 71 -2.89 23.20 27.72
N GLY A 72 -2.60 23.15 29.01
CA GLY A 72 -2.21 21.95 29.71
C GLY A 72 -3.25 20.85 29.49
N SER A 73 -2.76 19.70 29.12
CA SER A 73 -3.47 18.43 29.05
C SER A 73 -4.42 18.25 30.24
N ILE A 74 -5.73 18.17 29.98
CA ILE A 74 -6.77 17.83 30.99
C ILE A 74 -6.96 16.29 31.04
N ILE A 75 -5.95 15.52 30.71
CA ILE A 75 -5.94 14.07 30.95
C ILE A 75 -4.92 13.83 32.06
N PRO A 76 -5.32 13.24 33.22
CA PRO A 76 -4.36 12.90 34.27
C PRO A 76 -3.28 11.99 33.65
N PRO A 77 -1.99 12.19 33.98
CA PRO A 77 -0.97 11.24 33.62
C PRO A 77 -1.40 9.87 34.16
N GLY A 78 -1.54 8.89 33.27
CA GLY A 78 -1.89 7.53 33.65
C GLY A 78 -0.94 7.07 34.73
N THR A 79 -1.48 6.51 35.79
CA THR A 79 -0.75 5.79 36.83
C THR A 79 0.18 4.82 36.14
N GLY A 80 1.49 4.97 36.26
CA GLY A 80 2.59 4.37 35.52
C GLY A 80 2.59 2.83 35.41
N GLY A 81 1.57 2.28 34.80
CA GLY A 81 1.47 0.88 34.36
C GLY A 81 1.64 0.80 32.86
N CYS A 82 2.33 -0.22 32.41
CA CYS A 82 2.51 -0.53 31.01
C CYS A 82 1.17 -0.83 30.34
N SER A 83 0.91 -0.24 29.17
CA SER A 83 -0.25 -0.57 28.33
C SER A 83 -0.14 -1.99 27.79
N LYS A 84 -1.29 -2.57 27.44
CA LYS A 84 -1.39 -3.95 26.95
C LYS A 84 -1.89 -3.96 25.51
N LEU A 85 -1.63 -5.03 24.80
CA LEU A 85 -2.17 -5.25 23.46
C LEU A 85 -3.70 -5.16 23.44
N THR A 86 -4.37 -5.55 24.51
CA THR A 86 -5.83 -5.48 24.67
C THR A 86 -6.37 -4.04 24.75
N ASP A 87 -5.51 -3.03 24.96
CA ASP A 87 -5.91 -1.62 24.96
C ASP A 87 -6.13 -1.10 23.52
N ILE A 88 -5.67 -1.83 22.50
CA ILE A 88 -6.04 -1.62 21.10
C ILE A 88 -7.38 -2.31 20.86
N GLU A 89 -8.44 -1.54 20.79
CA GLU A 89 -9.81 -2.05 20.55
C GLU A 89 -10.20 -2.00 19.07
N HIS A 90 -9.59 -1.08 18.29
CA HIS A 90 -9.85 -0.88 16.87
C HIS A 90 -8.56 -1.03 16.05
N VAL A 91 -8.58 -1.91 15.08
CA VAL A 91 -7.50 -2.11 14.11
C VAL A 91 -8.01 -1.66 12.74
N VAL A 92 -7.35 -0.65 12.16
CA VAL A 92 -7.64 -0.14 10.83
C VAL A 92 -6.48 -0.49 9.91
N ILE A 93 -6.75 -1.00 8.72
CA ILE A 93 -5.75 -1.47 7.76
C ILE A 93 -6.00 -0.76 6.44
N LEU A 94 -5.09 0.13 6.05
CA LEU A 94 -5.07 0.79 4.75
C LEU A 94 -4.04 0.09 3.87
N ILE A 95 -4.47 -0.38 2.71
CA ILE A 95 -3.59 -1.01 1.73
C ILE A 95 -3.57 -0.12 0.48
N GLN A 96 -2.45 0.58 0.29
CA GLN A 96 -2.14 1.37 -0.89
C GLN A 96 -1.54 0.49 -1.99
N GLU A 97 -1.11 1.05 -3.13
CA GLU A 97 -0.66 0.29 -4.28
C GLU A 97 0.71 0.71 -4.83
N ASN A 98 1.48 -0.33 -5.14
CA ASN A 98 2.54 -0.36 -6.13
C ASN A 98 3.74 0.56 -5.80
N ARG A 99 4.29 0.49 -4.56
CA ARG A 99 5.52 1.22 -4.20
C ARG A 99 6.45 0.36 -3.36
N SER A 100 7.74 0.29 -3.75
CA SER A 100 8.75 -0.38 -2.93
C SER A 100 9.19 0.46 -1.74
N PHE A 101 9.82 -0.19 -0.76
CA PHE A 101 10.38 0.52 0.38
C PHE A 101 11.49 1.49 -0.05
N ASP A 102 12.42 1.07 -0.88
CA ASP A 102 13.50 1.95 -1.35
C ASP A 102 12.99 3.11 -2.18
N HIS A 103 11.97 2.90 -3.01
CA HIS A 103 11.37 3.95 -3.82
C HIS A 103 10.81 5.10 -2.96
N TYR A 104 10.22 4.79 -1.78
CA TYR A 104 9.63 5.79 -0.89
C TYR A 104 10.55 6.19 0.26
N PHE A 105 11.20 5.24 0.91
CA PHE A 105 11.91 5.45 2.17
C PHE A 105 13.38 5.02 2.15
N GLY A 106 13.94 4.66 1.01
CA GLY A 106 15.36 4.30 0.90
C GLY A 106 16.30 5.41 1.34
N SER A 107 15.88 6.68 1.19
CA SER A 107 16.62 7.85 1.67
C SER A 107 16.27 8.29 3.10
N TYR A 108 15.30 7.66 3.79
CA TYR A 108 14.89 8.04 5.13
C TYR A 108 15.95 7.67 6.17
N ARG A 109 16.13 8.53 7.21
CA ARG A 109 17.14 8.32 8.26
C ARG A 109 16.88 7.08 9.11
N GLY A 110 17.94 6.39 9.47
CA GLY A 110 17.92 5.32 10.50
C GLY A 110 17.28 4.01 10.08
N VAL A 111 16.78 3.89 8.85
CA VAL A 111 16.27 2.64 8.28
C VAL A 111 17.38 1.86 7.56
N ARG A 112 17.12 0.61 7.25
CA ARG A 112 17.89 -0.19 6.30
C ARG A 112 17.58 0.31 4.88
N GLY A 113 18.23 1.40 4.49
CA GLY A 113 18.05 2.12 3.24
C GLY A 113 19.35 2.27 2.47
N PHE A 114 19.55 3.38 1.77
CA PHE A 114 20.68 3.59 0.85
C PHE A 114 22.05 3.68 1.53
N ALA A 115 22.13 3.79 2.85
CA ALA A 115 23.39 3.64 3.59
C ALA A 115 23.80 2.16 3.78
N ASP A 116 22.91 1.19 3.57
CA ASP A 116 23.22 -0.23 3.57
C ASP A 116 23.86 -0.60 2.21
N GLN A 117 25.18 -0.62 2.17
CA GLN A 117 25.92 -0.87 0.92
C GLN A 117 25.57 -2.21 0.31
N SER A 118 25.04 -2.21 -0.90
CA SER A 118 24.63 -3.40 -1.64
C SER A 118 25.12 -3.39 -3.08
N ALA A 119 25.58 -4.54 -3.56
CA ALA A 119 25.90 -4.71 -4.98
C ALA A 119 24.66 -4.61 -5.89
N ALA A 120 23.46 -4.82 -5.33
CA ALA A 120 22.20 -4.69 -6.06
C ALA A 120 21.93 -3.25 -6.57
N PHE A 121 22.56 -2.23 -6.00
CA PHE A 121 22.45 -0.85 -6.52
C PHE A 121 22.99 -0.69 -7.94
N GLN A 122 23.86 -1.58 -8.40
CA GLN A 122 24.45 -1.55 -9.74
C GLN A 122 23.69 -2.53 -10.66
N GLN A 123 22.53 -2.09 -11.16
CA GLN A 123 21.73 -2.94 -12.04
C GLN A 123 22.31 -3.02 -13.44
N PRO A 124 22.48 -4.23 -14.02
CA PRO A 124 22.87 -4.37 -15.41
C PRO A 124 21.88 -3.69 -16.35
N ASP A 125 22.38 -2.78 -17.19
CA ASP A 125 21.61 -2.05 -18.18
C ASP A 125 22.30 -2.05 -19.55
N SER A 126 21.88 -2.95 -20.44
CA SER A 126 22.43 -3.05 -21.78
C SER A 126 22.05 -1.88 -22.70
N ALA A 127 21.05 -1.07 -22.33
CA ALA A 127 20.68 0.12 -23.08
C ALA A 127 21.57 1.32 -22.75
N ASN A 128 22.22 1.35 -21.58
CA ASN A 128 23.16 2.40 -21.19
C ASN A 128 24.53 2.19 -21.85
N THR A 129 24.77 2.81 -23.01
CA THR A 129 26.03 2.70 -23.76
C THR A 129 26.95 3.92 -23.58
N THR A 130 26.52 4.96 -22.91
CA THR A 130 27.21 6.27 -22.87
C THR A 130 27.40 6.85 -21.48
N ASP A 131 26.42 6.66 -20.58
CA ASP A 131 26.39 7.36 -19.29
C ASP A 131 27.15 6.57 -18.21
N PRO A 132 28.22 7.12 -17.61
CA PRO A 132 28.96 6.42 -16.56
C PRO A 132 28.13 6.14 -15.31
N PRO A 133 28.20 4.92 -14.75
CA PRO A 133 28.93 3.76 -15.24
C PRO A 133 28.22 3.08 -16.43
N VAL A 134 28.94 2.96 -17.55
CA VAL A 134 28.38 2.35 -18.77
C VAL A 134 27.98 0.89 -18.51
N GLY A 135 26.85 0.47 -19.07
CA GLY A 135 26.30 -0.87 -18.91
C GLY A 135 25.60 -1.10 -17.56
N GLN A 136 25.37 -0.04 -16.79
CA GLN A 136 24.73 -0.08 -15.48
C GLN A 136 23.73 1.06 -15.31
N LEU A 137 22.73 0.86 -14.46
CA LEU A 137 21.83 1.89 -13.95
C LEU A 137 21.85 1.85 -12.42
N LEU A 138 22.11 3.01 -11.81
CA LEU A 138 22.07 3.21 -10.37
C LEU A 138 20.70 3.76 -9.93
N PRO A 139 20.29 3.59 -8.67
CA PRO A 139 19.12 4.29 -8.16
C PRO A 139 19.31 5.81 -8.29
N PHE A 140 18.29 6.51 -8.78
CA PHE A 140 18.34 7.96 -9.00
C PHE A 140 17.13 8.67 -8.42
N HIS A 141 17.35 9.89 -7.94
CA HIS A 141 16.30 10.71 -7.36
C HIS A 141 15.37 11.25 -8.46
N LEU A 142 14.09 10.91 -8.34
CA LEU A 142 13.02 11.39 -9.20
C LEU A 142 12.41 12.66 -8.60
N ASN A 143 13.08 13.80 -8.82
CA ASN A 143 12.73 15.06 -8.19
C ASN A 143 11.45 15.66 -8.75
N THR A 144 10.37 15.69 -7.96
CA THR A 144 9.05 16.19 -8.35
C THR A 144 8.99 17.71 -8.51
N ALA A 145 9.92 18.46 -7.91
CA ALA A 145 9.95 19.92 -8.01
C ALA A 145 10.61 20.43 -9.32
N THR A 146 11.48 19.63 -9.93
CA THR A 146 12.25 20.03 -11.13
C THR A 146 11.87 19.24 -12.37
N THR A 147 11.09 18.19 -12.22
CA THR A 147 10.61 17.33 -13.31
C THR A 147 9.13 17.04 -13.10
N ASN A 148 8.45 16.61 -14.14
CA ASN A 148 7.06 16.17 -14.00
C ASN A 148 6.93 14.75 -13.39
N ALA A 149 7.81 14.38 -12.49
CA ALA A 149 7.98 13.04 -11.97
C ALA A 149 6.92 12.62 -10.92
N ALA A 150 6.00 13.52 -10.56
CA ALA A 150 4.91 13.19 -9.64
C ALA A 150 3.97 12.10 -10.19
N CYS A 151 3.88 11.96 -11.53
CA CYS A 151 3.08 10.94 -12.21
C CYS A 151 3.99 10.00 -12.99
N THR A 152 4.32 8.88 -12.40
CA THR A 152 5.13 7.85 -13.04
C THR A 152 4.27 6.90 -13.88
N HIS A 153 4.87 6.20 -14.85
CA HIS A 153 4.19 5.10 -15.51
C HIS A 153 3.96 3.93 -14.52
N ASP A 154 2.99 3.08 -14.84
CA ASP A 154 2.77 1.81 -14.16
C ASP A 154 3.77 0.78 -14.71
N ILE A 155 4.76 0.42 -13.91
CA ILE A 155 5.79 -0.56 -14.29
C ILE A 155 5.22 -1.96 -14.16
N THR A 156 5.55 -2.86 -15.10
CA THR A 156 5.15 -4.27 -14.97
C THR A 156 5.69 -4.90 -13.68
N HIS A 157 4.78 -5.47 -12.92
CA HIS A 157 5.03 -6.17 -11.65
C HIS A 157 4.37 -7.56 -11.62
N ALA A 158 4.13 -8.13 -12.81
CA ALA A 158 3.61 -9.48 -12.99
C ALA A 158 4.57 -10.53 -12.41
N TRP A 159 4.07 -11.74 -12.19
CA TRP A 159 4.80 -12.87 -11.58
C TRP A 159 6.18 -13.11 -12.20
N VAL A 160 6.25 -13.19 -13.53
CA VAL A 160 7.50 -13.50 -14.23
C VAL A 160 8.55 -12.38 -14.09
N PRO A 161 8.26 -11.09 -14.39
CA PRO A 161 9.22 -10.01 -14.18
C PRO A 161 9.66 -9.87 -12.72
N GLN A 162 8.80 -10.13 -11.75
CA GLN A 162 9.17 -10.07 -10.33
C GLN A 162 10.19 -11.14 -9.96
N HIS A 163 9.98 -12.40 -10.37
CA HIS A 163 10.96 -13.48 -10.16
C HIS A 163 12.28 -13.26 -10.93
N GLN A 164 12.20 -12.66 -12.13
CA GLN A 164 13.40 -12.28 -12.88
C GLN A 164 14.18 -11.16 -12.17
N SER A 165 13.48 -10.21 -11.55
CA SER A 165 14.12 -9.16 -10.73
C SER A 165 14.86 -9.74 -9.54
N TRP A 166 14.25 -10.67 -8.84
CA TRP A 166 14.85 -11.40 -7.72
C TRP A 166 16.05 -12.25 -8.15
N ASN A 167 16.00 -12.87 -9.33
CA ASN A 167 17.06 -13.69 -9.94
C ASN A 167 17.76 -14.60 -8.94
N ASN A 168 17.00 -15.49 -8.28
CA ASN A 168 17.50 -16.43 -7.25
C ASN A 168 18.27 -15.74 -6.10
N GLY A 169 17.88 -14.54 -5.71
CA GLY A 169 18.48 -13.76 -4.64
C GLY A 169 19.61 -12.84 -5.06
N ALA A 170 20.02 -12.86 -6.34
CA ALA A 170 21.05 -11.96 -6.86
C ALA A 170 20.59 -10.50 -6.94
N MET A 171 19.29 -10.24 -6.97
CA MET A 171 18.67 -8.91 -6.98
C MET A 171 19.15 -8.00 -8.13
N ASN A 172 19.51 -8.56 -9.26
CA ASN A 172 20.17 -7.85 -10.38
C ASN A 172 19.36 -7.90 -11.68
N GLY A 173 18.08 -8.25 -11.62
CA GLY A 173 17.21 -8.37 -12.78
C GLY A 173 16.17 -7.27 -12.93
N PHE A 174 16.18 -6.22 -12.11
CA PHE A 174 15.13 -5.19 -12.14
C PHE A 174 15.06 -4.45 -13.48
N VAL A 175 16.19 -3.97 -13.98
CA VAL A 175 16.26 -3.28 -15.28
C VAL A 175 16.10 -4.27 -16.43
N SER A 176 16.90 -5.33 -16.43
CA SER A 176 16.96 -6.28 -17.55
C SER A 176 15.67 -7.03 -17.82
N SER A 177 14.82 -7.27 -16.82
CA SER A 177 13.52 -7.91 -16.99
C SER A 177 12.48 -7.01 -17.67
N ARG A 178 12.69 -5.69 -17.66
CA ARG A 178 11.74 -4.70 -18.19
C ARG A 178 12.17 -4.12 -19.54
N LEU A 179 13.47 -4.08 -19.84
CA LEU A 179 14.00 -3.58 -21.12
C LEU A 179 13.29 -4.16 -22.36
N PRO A 180 12.97 -5.47 -22.42
CA PRO A 180 12.26 -6.03 -23.57
C PRO A 180 10.79 -5.62 -23.67
N ILE A 181 10.22 -5.06 -22.59
CA ILE A 181 8.81 -4.69 -22.48
C ILE A 181 8.65 -3.20 -22.80
N ASP A 182 9.34 -2.34 -22.04
CA ASP A 182 9.38 -0.90 -22.25
C ASP A 182 10.68 -0.32 -21.66
N ALA A 183 11.45 0.39 -22.48
CA ALA A 183 12.73 0.96 -22.07
C ALA A 183 12.57 2.09 -21.03
N ASN A 184 11.46 2.83 -21.08
CA ASN A 184 11.18 3.88 -20.09
C ASN A 184 10.83 3.26 -18.73
N ASP A 185 10.06 2.18 -18.70
CA ASP A 185 9.74 1.43 -17.49
C ASP A 185 10.99 0.82 -16.87
N ALA A 186 11.91 0.32 -17.69
CA ALA A 186 13.19 -0.22 -17.26
C ALA A 186 14.05 0.82 -16.52
N VAL A 187 14.06 2.07 -17.00
CA VAL A 187 14.73 3.19 -16.33
C VAL A 187 14.00 3.56 -15.04
N LEU A 188 12.67 3.72 -15.12
CA LEU A 188 11.85 4.15 -13.99
C LEU A 188 11.95 3.22 -12.79
N THR A 189 12.16 1.93 -13.01
CA THR A 189 12.29 0.93 -11.92
C THR A 189 13.34 1.32 -10.88
N MET A 190 14.40 2.06 -11.25
CA MET A 190 15.49 2.48 -10.37
C MET A 190 15.29 3.84 -9.72
N SER A 191 14.14 4.47 -9.94
CA SER A 191 13.85 5.79 -9.37
C SER A 191 13.42 5.72 -7.91
N TYR A 192 13.72 6.80 -7.15
CA TYR A 192 13.23 6.94 -5.79
C TYR A 192 12.83 8.38 -5.47
N TYR A 193 11.97 8.53 -4.47
CA TYR A 193 11.57 9.80 -3.88
C TYR A 193 12.33 10.09 -2.59
N THR A 194 12.32 11.36 -2.21
CA THR A 194 12.88 11.86 -0.97
C THR A 194 11.79 12.54 -0.13
N ARG A 195 12.16 13.03 1.05
CA ARG A 195 11.29 13.84 1.91
C ARG A 195 10.65 15.04 1.21
N ALA A 196 11.33 15.62 0.23
CA ALA A 196 10.81 16.77 -0.50
C ALA A 196 9.67 16.39 -1.45
N ASP A 197 9.66 15.16 -1.93
CA ASP A 197 8.69 14.66 -2.92
C ASP A 197 7.41 14.12 -2.27
N ILE A 198 7.54 13.47 -1.09
CA ILE A 198 6.43 12.87 -0.32
C ILE A 198 6.48 13.30 1.15
N PRO A 199 6.35 14.61 1.42
CA PRO A 199 6.62 15.19 2.74
C PRO A 199 5.66 14.72 3.83
N TYR A 200 4.42 14.35 3.49
CA TYR A 200 3.44 13.90 4.46
C TYR A 200 3.79 12.50 4.99
N TYR A 201 4.14 11.56 4.11
CA TYR A 201 4.56 10.21 4.52
C TYR A 201 5.80 10.25 5.41
N TYR A 202 6.78 11.11 5.07
CA TYR A 202 7.98 11.30 5.91
C TYR A 202 7.65 11.89 7.27
N ALA A 203 6.74 12.88 7.34
CA ALA A 203 6.31 13.45 8.61
C ALA A 203 5.54 12.43 9.47
N VAL A 204 4.78 11.54 8.87
CA VAL A 204 4.12 10.41 9.56
C VAL A 204 5.17 9.44 10.12
N ALA A 205 6.19 9.08 9.33
CA ALA A 205 7.29 8.23 9.79
C ALA A 205 8.10 8.90 10.93
N ASP A 206 8.34 10.20 10.86
CA ASP A 206 8.98 10.97 11.94
C ASP A 206 8.19 10.94 13.26
N ALA A 207 6.87 10.77 13.16
CA ALA A 207 5.99 10.84 14.33
C ALA A 207 5.64 9.47 14.92
N PHE A 208 5.65 8.40 14.13
CA PHE A 208 5.15 7.09 14.50
C PHE A 208 6.18 5.99 14.24
N THR A 209 5.76 4.73 14.05
CA THR A 209 6.68 3.63 13.73
C THR A 209 6.68 3.35 12.23
N ILE A 210 7.88 3.25 11.65
CA ILE A 210 8.12 2.67 10.31
C ILE A 210 8.80 1.31 10.46
N CYS A 211 8.40 0.33 9.64
CA CYS A 211 9.03 -0.99 9.58
C CYS A 211 9.91 -1.07 8.32
N ASP A 212 11.24 -1.21 8.50
CA ASP A 212 12.20 -1.23 7.40
C ASP A 212 12.56 -2.65 6.91
N ASN A 213 11.91 -3.66 7.47
CA ASN A 213 12.07 -5.06 7.09
C ASN A 213 10.69 -5.74 6.91
N TYR A 214 9.74 -4.98 6.32
CA TYR A 214 8.42 -5.44 5.95
C TYR A 214 8.35 -5.73 4.45
N PHE A 215 7.88 -6.91 4.08
CA PHE A 215 7.85 -7.41 2.71
C PHE A 215 6.41 -7.61 2.23
N CYS A 216 6.15 -7.46 0.93
CA CYS A 216 4.96 -8.06 0.38
C CYS A 216 5.08 -9.60 0.45
N SER A 217 3.94 -10.31 0.39
CA SER A 217 3.94 -11.74 0.69
C SER A 217 4.36 -12.62 -0.48
N ALA A 218 4.27 -12.10 -1.71
CA ALA A 218 4.59 -12.85 -2.92
C ALA A 218 5.35 -12.00 -3.93
N MET A 219 6.23 -12.62 -4.70
CA MET A 219 6.84 -12.04 -5.90
C MET A 219 5.83 -12.05 -7.05
N GLY A 220 4.77 -11.26 -6.92
CA GLY A 220 3.65 -11.25 -7.85
C GLY A 220 2.81 -9.97 -7.74
N PRO A 221 1.74 -9.87 -8.55
CA PRO A 221 0.93 -8.67 -8.67
C PRO A 221 -0.07 -8.49 -7.51
N SER A 222 -0.88 -7.42 -7.61
CA SER A 222 -1.79 -6.95 -6.58
C SER A 222 -2.75 -8.02 -6.06
N ASP A 223 -3.53 -8.72 -6.92
CA ASP A 223 -4.50 -9.72 -6.45
C ASP A 223 -3.82 -10.86 -5.67
N THR A 224 -2.63 -11.29 -6.10
CA THR A 224 -1.83 -12.31 -5.42
C THR A 224 -1.47 -11.87 -3.99
N ASN A 225 -0.95 -10.66 -3.84
CA ASN A 225 -0.57 -10.13 -2.52
C ASN A 225 -1.80 -9.80 -1.66
N ARG A 226 -2.88 -9.29 -2.25
CA ARG A 226 -4.13 -9.00 -1.52
C ARG A 226 -4.83 -10.26 -1.01
N LEU A 227 -4.66 -11.42 -1.66
CA LEU A 227 -5.11 -12.70 -1.10
C LEU A 227 -4.36 -13.04 0.20
N TYR A 228 -3.04 -12.75 0.28
CA TYR A 228 -2.30 -12.91 1.53
C TYR A 228 -2.78 -12.00 2.64
N THR A 229 -3.23 -10.76 2.32
CA THR A 229 -3.76 -9.83 3.33
C THR A 229 -5.13 -10.24 3.89
N MET A 230 -5.85 -11.13 3.21
CA MET A 230 -7.20 -11.56 3.61
C MET A 230 -7.26 -13.03 4.05
N ALA A 231 -6.38 -13.88 3.52
CA ALA A 231 -6.48 -15.32 3.70
C ALA A 231 -5.14 -16.05 3.93
N ALA A 232 -4.02 -15.32 3.98
CA ALA A 232 -2.66 -15.85 4.20
C ALA A 232 -2.21 -16.93 3.18
N SER A 233 -2.85 -17.03 2.02
CA SER A 233 -2.55 -18.04 0.99
C SER A 233 -3.14 -17.67 -0.36
N ILE A 234 -2.57 -18.22 -1.42
CA ILE A 234 -3.13 -18.20 -2.78
C ILE A 234 -3.60 -19.59 -3.24
N ASP A 235 -3.66 -20.57 -2.32
CA ASP A 235 -3.95 -21.99 -2.60
C ASP A 235 -2.92 -22.63 -3.54
N PRO A 236 -1.62 -22.74 -3.14
CA PRO A 236 -0.53 -23.16 -4.03
C PRO A 236 -0.67 -24.57 -4.61
N ASP A 237 -1.44 -25.43 -3.99
CA ASP A 237 -1.68 -26.80 -4.42
C ASP A 237 -3.00 -26.99 -5.19
N GLY A 238 -3.72 -25.89 -5.45
CA GLY A 238 -4.90 -25.87 -6.32
C GLY A 238 -6.11 -26.65 -5.82
N LYS A 239 -6.18 -26.94 -4.52
CA LYS A 239 -7.27 -27.76 -3.94
C LYS A 239 -8.56 -26.96 -3.71
N ASN A 240 -8.46 -25.65 -3.68
CA ASN A 240 -9.53 -24.75 -3.27
C ASN A 240 -9.80 -23.64 -4.30
N GLY A 241 -9.51 -23.89 -5.60
CA GLY A 241 -9.81 -22.99 -6.70
C GLY A 241 -8.67 -22.07 -7.16
N GLY A 242 -7.52 -22.08 -6.45
CA GLY A 242 -6.29 -21.40 -6.84
C GLY A 242 -5.33 -22.27 -7.66
N PRO A 243 -4.04 -21.94 -7.72
CA PRO A 243 -3.44 -20.70 -7.24
C PRO A 243 -3.66 -19.52 -8.19
N LEU A 244 -3.92 -18.34 -7.66
CA LEU A 244 -4.04 -17.09 -8.40
C LEU A 244 -2.73 -16.30 -8.32
N ILE A 245 -2.06 -16.11 -9.48
CA ILE A 245 -0.76 -15.42 -9.58
C ILE A 245 -0.79 -14.19 -10.50
N GLU A 246 -1.99 -13.77 -10.90
CA GLU A 246 -2.23 -12.64 -11.80
C GLU A 246 -3.24 -11.66 -11.17
N THR A 247 -3.23 -10.41 -11.62
CA THR A 247 -4.32 -9.47 -11.36
C THR A 247 -5.37 -9.60 -12.44
N LEU A 248 -6.58 -9.99 -12.06
CA LEU A 248 -7.64 -10.42 -13.00
C LEU A 248 -8.39 -9.26 -13.69
N GLY A 249 -7.88 -8.10 -13.85
CA GLY A 249 -8.38 -6.99 -14.65
C GLY A 249 -9.90 -7.03 -14.97
N VAL A 250 -10.27 -6.83 -16.24
CA VAL A 250 -11.67 -6.78 -16.71
C VAL A 250 -12.41 -8.12 -16.62
N ASN A 251 -11.70 -9.22 -16.57
CA ASN A 251 -12.28 -10.58 -16.52
C ASN A 251 -12.47 -11.08 -15.07
N ARG A 252 -12.22 -10.24 -14.08
CA ARG A 252 -12.33 -10.57 -12.64
C ARG A 252 -13.67 -11.24 -12.29
N SER A 253 -14.79 -10.82 -12.89
CA SER A 253 -16.12 -11.38 -12.62
C SER A 253 -16.25 -12.86 -12.97
N THR A 254 -15.43 -13.39 -13.86
CA THR A 254 -15.43 -14.83 -14.21
C THR A 254 -14.85 -15.69 -13.09
N PHE A 255 -14.10 -15.06 -12.17
CA PHE A 255 -13.45 -15.73 -11.06
C PHE A 255 -14.22 -15.58 -9.73
N PHE A 256 -15.32 -14.83 -9.70
CA PHE A 256 -16.10 -14.64 -8.48
C PHE A 256 -16.61 -15.97 -7.92
N GLY A 257 -16.40 -16.17 -6.62
CA GLY A 257 -16.85 -17.34 -5.89
C GLY A 257 -16.09 -18.65 -6.18
N GLN A 258 -14.92 -18.58 -6.83
CA GLN A 258 -14.14 -19.79 -7.14
C GLN A 258 -13.32 -20.30 -5.97
N LEU A 259 -12.85 -19.41 -5.08
CA LEU A 259 -12.03 -19.79 -3.94
C LEU A 259 -12.88 -20.29 -2.78
N THR A 260 -12.41 -21.38 -2.12
CA THR A 260 -13.17 -22.06 -1.05
C THR A 260 -12.43 -22.20 0.28
N TYR A 261 -11.20 -21.71 0.38
CA TYR A 261 -10.45 -21.72 1.64
C TYR A 261 -10.85 -20.54 2.55
N ALA A 262 -10.55 -20.67 3.85
CA ALA A 262 -11.00 -19.72 4.85
C ALA A 262 -10.28 -18.35 4.75
N THR A 263 -10.99 -17.29 5.14
CA THR A 263 -10.46 -15.93 5.21
C THR A 263 -10.44 -15.40 6.64
N MET A 264 -9.63 -14.38 6.93
CA MET A 264 -9.62 -13.70 8.23
C MET A 264 -10.99 -13.09 8.58
N PRO A 265 -11.72 -12.41 7.68
CA PRO A 265 -13.07 -11.94 7.97
C PRO A 265 -14.03 -13.03 8.43
N GLU A 266 -13.96 -14.25 7.87
CA GLU A 266 -14.76 -15.38 8.34
C GLU A 266 -14.37 -15.83 9.75
N GLN A 267 -13.06 -15.83 10.07
CA GLN A 267 -12.58 -16.18 11.42
C GLN A 267 -13.01 -15.14 12.47
N LEU A 268 -12.96 -13.86 12.13
CA LEU A 268 -13.47 -12.78 12.98
C LEU A 268 -14.97 -12.92 13.20
N GLN A 269 -15.75 -13.14 12.12
CA GLN A 269 -17.19 -13.36 12.17
C GLN A 269 -17.56 -14.54 13.10
N ALA A 270 -16.85 -15.65 12.98
CA ALA A 270 -17.09 -16.85 13.79
C ALA A 270 -16.81 -16.62 15.29
N ARG A 271 -15.98 -15.65 15.63
CA ARG A 271 -15.65 -15.26 17.02
C ARG A 271 -16.47 -14.08 17.55
N GLY A 272 -17.42 -13.56 16.75
CA GLY A 272 -18.22 -12.40 17.14
C GLY A 272 -17.43 -11.09 17.18
N ILE A 273 -16.24 -11.04 16.55
CA ILE A 273 -15.47 -9.80 16.38
C ILE A 273 -16.07 -9.01 15.23
N THR A 274 -16.39 -7.75 15.50
CA THR A 274 -16.99 -6.87 14.48
C THR A 274 -15.94 -6.44 13.45
N TRP A 275 -16.33 -6.46 12.16
CA TRP A 275 -15.44 -6.09 11.08
C TRP A 275 -16.21 -5.51 9.89
N LYS A 276 -15.53 -4.68 9.10
CA LYS A 276 -16.02 -4.15 7.82
C LYS A 276 -14.86 -4.00 6.83
N VAL A 277 -15.18 -4.11 5.55
CA VAL A 277 -14.33 -3.63 4.45
C VAL A 277 -15.01 -2.40 3.85
N TYR A 278 -14.38 -1.26 3.95
CA TYR A 278 -14.85 -0.02 3.35
C TYR A 278 -14.20 0.13 1.97
N THR A 279 -15.01 0.04 0.93
CA THR A 279 -14.52 0.06 -0.45
C THR A 279 -14.97 1.35 -1.15
N SER A 280 -14.08 1.97 -1.92
CA SER A 280 -14.43 3.16 -2.69
C SER A 280 -15.47 2.83 -3.77
N PRO A 281 -16.60 3.58 -3.85
CA PRO A 281 -17.62 3.38 -4.88
C PRO A 281 -17.16 3.82 -6.27
N ASP A 282 -16.04 4.53 -6.39
CA ASP A 282 -15.51 5.02 -7.67
C ASP A 282 -14.95 3.92 -8.57
N ALA A 283 -14.75 2.74 -8.03
CA ALA A 283 -14.67 1.53 -8.79
C ALA A 283 -15.80 1.39 -9.85
N ASN A 284 -16.95 2.03 -9.61
CA ASN A 284 -18.08 2.05 -10.54
C ASN A 284 -17.96 3.04 -11.71
N ILE A 285 -17.11 4.05 -11.65
CA ILE A 285 -16.90 5.02 -12.77
C ILE A 285 -16.33 4.31 -13.99
N LEU A 286 -15.67 3.18 -13.77
CA LEU A 286 -14.95 2.43 -14.77
C LEU A 286 -15.55 1.04 -15.03
N ASN A 287 -16.86 0.84 -14.85
CA ASN A 287 -17.50 -0.48 -14.91
C ASN A 287 -17.02 -1.46 -13.81
N SER A 288 -16.86 -0.99 -12.59
CA SER A 288 -16.73 -1.76 -11.33
C SER A 288 -15.55 -2.75 -11.23
N VAL A 289 -14.51 -2.62 -11.99
CA VAL A 289 -13.49 -3.66 -12.11
C VAL A 289 -12.35 -3.52 -11.10
N PHE A 290 -12.22 -2.37 -10.45
CA PHE A 290 -11.05 -2.04 -9.63
C PHE A 290 -11.34 -1.76 -8.16
N SER A 291 -12.33 -2.38 -7.57
CA SER A 291 -12.25 -2.56 -6.12
C SER A 291 -11.37 -3.78 -5.87
N ASP A 292 -10.14 -3.60 -5.41
CA ASP A 292 -9.22 -4.69 -5.08
C ASP A 292 -9.70 -5.54 -3.89
N ASN A 293 -11.01 -5.64 -3.76
CA ASN A 293 -11.66 -6.47 -2.75
C ASN A 293 -11.70 -7.93 -3.21
N VAL A 294 -10.59 -8.62 -2.98
CA VAL A 294 -10.41 -10.04 -3.35
C VAL A 294 -11.38 -10.99 -2.64
N LEU A 295 -12.13 -10.53 -1.63
CA LEU A 295 -13.20 -11.33 -1.01
C LEU A 295 -14.28 -11.71 -2.02
N SER A 296 -14.43 -10.97 -3.12
CA SER A 296 -15.31 -11.33 -4.24
C SER A 296 -14.95 -12.68 -4.89
N TYR A 297 -13.71 -13.14 -4.76
CA TYR A 297 -13.27 -14.42 -5.30
C TYR A 297 -13.71 -15.61 -4.45
N PHE A 298 -14.14 -15.38 -3.20
CA PHE A 298 -14.50 -16.44 -2.27
C PHE A 298 -15.98 -16.79 -2.33
N LYS A 299 -16.27 -18.09 -2.36
CA LYS A 299 -17.62 -18.65 -2.48
C LYS A 299 -18.55 -18.19 -1.38
N ASN A 300 -18.07 -18.12 -0.13
CA ASN A 300 -18.88 -17.78 1.04
C ASN A 300 -19.34 -16.31 1.05
N PHE A 301 -18.74 -15.45 0.23
CA PHE A 301 -19.07 -14.05 0.09
C PHE A 301 -20.07 -13.75 -1.06
N GLN A 302 -20.65 -14.77 -1.72
CA GLN A 302 -21.55 -14.56 -2.86
C GLN A 302 -23.03 -14.37 -2.47
N ASN A 303 -23.42 -14.75 -1.27
CA ASN A 303 -24.78 -14.58 -0.80
C ASN A 303 -25.02 -13.13 -0.31
N THR A 304 -25.71 -12.32 -1.11
CA THR A 304 -25.97 -10.91 -0.85
C THR A 304 -26.75 -10.64 0.45
N ALA A 305 -27.51 -11.62 0.97
CA ALA A 305 -28.22 -11.50 2.24
C ALA A 305 -27.38 -11.89 3.46
N SER A 306 -26.17 -12.43 3.25
CA SER A 306 -25.32 -12.89 4.35
C SER A 306 -24.63 -11.74 5.06
N PRO A 307 -24.35 -11.82 6.37
CA PRO A 307 -23.54 -10.85 7.08
C PRO A 307 -22.12 -10.70 6.49
N LEU A 308 -21.55 -11.77 5.91
CA LEU A 308 -20.24 -11.72 5.24
C LEU A 308 -20.29 -10.77 4.04
N TYR A 309 -21.29 -10.90 3.17
CA TYR A 309 -21.47 -10.00 2.03
C TYR A 309 -21.72 -8.56 2.47
N GLN A 310 -22.61 -8.36 3.45
CA GLN A 310 -22.98 -7.04 3.93
C GLN A 310 -21.80 -6.29 4.53
N ASN A 311 -20.92 -6.97 5.28
CA ASN A 311 -19.75 -6.36 5.87
C ASN A 311 -18.60 -6.16 4.85
N ALA A 312 -18.53 -7.01 3.82
CA ALA A 312 -17.44 -6.98 2.84
C ALA A 312 -17.67 -5.98 1.69
N PHE A 313 -18.92 -5.75 1.25
CA PHE A 313 -19.18 -5.03 -0.01
C PHE A 313 -20.14 -3.85 0.09
N VAL A 314 -20.84 -3.71 1.20
CA VAL A 314 -21.81 -2.61 1.36
C VAL A 314 -21.20 -1.34 1.93
N PRO A 315 -20.27 -1.40 2.93
CA PRO A 315 -19.69 -0.18 3.49
C PRO A 315 -18.82 0.57 2.47
N GLN A 316 -19.00 1.88 2.41
CA GLN A 316 -18.31 2.74 1.42
C GLN A 316 -17.17 3.54 2.05
N PHE A 317 -16.03 3.55 1.36
CA PHE A 317 -14.96 4.51 1.63
C PHE A 317 -15.12 5.74 0.71
N PRO A 318 -14.93 6.96 1.17
CA PRO A 318 -14.60 7.34 2.54
C PRO A 318 -15.83 7.61 3.43
N VAL A 319 -17.05 7.62 2.90
CA VAL A 319 -18.24 8.19 3.58
C VAL A 319 -18.60 7.41 4.83
N ASP A 320 -18.81 6.09 4.72
CA ASP A 320 -19.23 5.29 5.88
C ASP A 320 -18.09 5.14 6.89
N PHE A 321 -16.83 5.04 6.42
CA PHE A 321 -15.68 5.02 7.31
C PHE A 321 -15.58 6.30 8.14
N ILE A 322 -15.68 7.49 7.52
CA ILE A 322 -15.63 8.76 8.23
C ILE A 322 -16.77 8.86 9.25
N ASN A 323 -17.98 8.47 8.86
CA ASN A 323 -19.13 8.48 9.77
C ASN A 323 -18.91 7.58 10.98
N ASP A 324 -18.45 6.35 10.79
CA ASP A 324 -18.17 5.40 11.86
C ASP A 324 -17.01 5.90 12.76
N ALA A 325 -15.93 6.44 12.17
CA ALA A 325 -14.79 6.96 12.92
C ALA A 325 -15.16 8.17 13.79
N VAL A 326 -15.87 9.15 13.24
CA VAL A 326 -16.26 10.37 13.96
C VAL A 326 -17.29 10.10 15.04
N SER A 327 -18.26 9.21 14.77
CA SER A 327 -19.34 8.88 15.72
C SER A 327 -18.92 7.87 16.82
N GLY A 328 -17.70 7.29 16.75
CA GLY A 328 -17.25 6.29 17.71
C GLY A 328 -17.81 4.88 17.45
N ASN A 329 -18.24 4.60 16.23
CA ASN A 329 -18.86 3.34 15.81
C ASN A 329 -17.94 2.46 14.93
N LEU A 330 -16.63 2.71 14.91
CA LEU A 330 -15.70 1.83 14.18
C LEU A 330 -15.86 0.39 14.67
N PRO A 331 -15.87 -0.60 13.76
CA PRO A 331 -15.77 -1.99 14.17
C PRO A 331 -14.38 -2.28 14.79
N GLN A 332 -14.22 -3.46 15.36
CA GLN A 332 -12.95 -3.89 15.92
C GLN A 332 -11.87 -4.06 14.83
N VAL A 333 -12.26 -4.43 13.61
CA VAL A 333 -11.34 -4.53 12.47
C VAL A 333 -11.94 -3.86 11.24
N SER A 334 -11.19 -2.96 10.60
CA SER A 334 -11.58 -2.21 9.41
C SER A 334 -10.51 -2.36 8.33
N TRP A 335 -10.88 -2.83 7.14
CA TRP A 335 -10.04 -2.72 5.95
C TRP A 335 -10.50 -1.54 5.11
N LEU A 336 -9.56 -0.74 4.62
CA LEU A 336 -9.83 0.41 3.76
C LEU A 336 -9.24 0.14 2.37
N LEU A 337 -10.10 0.10 1.38
CA LEU A 337 -9.77 -0.08 -0.02
C LEU A 337 -10.15 1.20 -0.77
N THR A 338 -9.15 1.96 -1.17
CA THR A 338 -9.30 3.25 -1.83
C THR A 338 -9.56 3.09 -3.32
N SER A 339 -9.89 4.18 -4.00
CA SER A 339 -9.92 4.18 -5.46
C SER A 339 -8.51 4.08 -6.03
N LEU A 340 -8.37 3.67 -7.30
CA LEU A 340 -7.08 3.63 -7.98
C LEU A 340 -6.36 4.99 -7.94
N ILE A 341 -7.11 6.10 -7.99
CA ILE A 341 -6.54 7.45 -7.96
C ILE A 341 -5.99 7.80 -6.58
N ASP A 342 -6.61 7.29 -5.51
CA ASP A 342 -6.30 7.63 -4.13
C ASP A 342 -5.35 6.63 -3.45
N SER A 343 -4.84 5.64 -4.23
CA SER A 343 -4.09 4.48 -3.71
C SER A 343 -2.58 4.54 -3.93
N ASP A 344 -2.01 5.62 -4.47
CA ASP A 344 -0.61 5.72 -4.93
C ASP A 344 -0.29 4.94 -6.22
N HIS A 345 -1.24 4.17 -6.75
CA HIS A 345 -1.02 3.37 -7.96
C HIS A 345 -0.57 4.25 -9.14
N PRO A 346 0.59 4.03 -9.76
CA PRO A 346 0.97 4.73 -10.98
C PRO A 346 -0.10 4.59 -12.08
N PRO A 347 -0.42 5.63 -12.84
CA PRO A 347 0.19 6.97 -12.85
C PRO A 347 -0.44 7.99 -11.89
N SER A 348 -1.19 7.55 -10.88
CA SER A 348 -1.71 8.49 -9.89
C SER A 348 -0.56 9.09 -9.06
N PRO A 349 -0.57 10.41 -8.84
CA PRO A 349 0.46 11.05 -8.02
C PRO A 349 0.35 10.64 -6.56
N SER A 350 1.49 10.40 -5.91
CA SER A 350 1.59 10.03 -4.48
C SER A 350 0.91 11.05 -3.54
N ILE A 351 0.76 12.31 -3.95
CA ILE A 351 0.05 13.34 -3.17
C ILE A 351 -1.42 12.96 -2.90
N PHE A 352 -2.05 12.15 -3.76
CA PHE A 352 -3.43 11.71 -3.52
C PHE A 352 -3.50 10.65 -2.43
N GLY A 353 -2.55 9.70 -2.39
CA GLY A 353 -2.43 8.76 -1.28
C GLY A 353 -2.06 9.45 0.03
N GLU A 354 -1.16 10.45 0.00
CA GLU A 354 -0.87 11.30 1.15
C GLU A 354 -2.11 12.03 1.65
N ALA A 355 -2.93 12.61 0.74
CA ALA A 355 -4.17 13.28 1.09
C ALA A 355 -5.21 12.32 1.66
N THR A 356 -5.28 11.12 1.14
CA THR A 356 -6.15 10.04 1.63
C THR A 356 -5.77 9.66 3.06
N LEU A 357 -4.48 9.42 3.33
CA LEU A 357 -4.00 9.13 4.69
C LEU A 357 -4.27 10.31 5.65
N SER A 358 -4.07 11.55 5.19
CA SER A 358 -4.39 12.75 5.96
C SER A 358 -5.88 12.83 6.33
N GLY A 359 -6.77 12.49 5.39
CA GLY A 359 -8.22 12.41 5.63
C GLY A 359 -8.59 11.33 6.65
N ILE A 360 -8.00 10.14 6.53
CA ILE A 360 -8.20 9.03 7.47
C ILE A 360 -7.77 9.43 8.89
N LEU A 361 -6.57 10.00 9.05
CA LEU A 361 -6.09 10.45 10.36
C LEU A 361 -6.95 11.56 10.95
N THR A 362 -7.44 12.48 10.12
CA THR A 362 -8.38 13.52 10.55
C THR A 362 -9.67 12.91 11.10
N ALA A 363 -10.22 11.89 10.44
CA ALA A 363 -11.44 11.22 10.88
C ALA A 363 -11.22 10.43 12.19
N LEU A 364 -10.13 9.66 12.29
CA LEU A 364 -9.80 8.87 13.49
C LEU A 364 -9.57 9.75 14.72
N THR A 365 -8.87 10.88 14.54
CA THR A 365 -8.53 11.80 15.63
C THR A 365 -9.66 12.76 16.02
N ALA A 366 -10.71 12.84 15.21
CA ALA A 366 -11.92 13.61 15.53
C ALA A 366 -12.68 13.04 16.73
N ASN A 367 -12.51 11.76 17.06
CA ASN A 367 -13.01 11.12 18.28
C ASN A 367 -11.84 10.69 19.18
N PRO A 368 -11.43 11.52 20.16
CA PRO A 368 -10.26 11.22 20.99
C PRO A 368 -10.41 9.94 21.82
N ALA A 369 -11.61 9.58 22.23
CA ALA A 369 -11.83 8.38 23.05
C ALA A 369 -11.64 7.09 22.23
N GLN A 370 -12.01 7.11 20.94
CA GLN A 370 -11.76 6.01 20.03
C GLN A 370 -10.30 6.01 19.53
N TRP A 371 -9.74 7.20 19.21
CA TRP A 371 -8.34 7.34 18.85
C TRP A 371 -7.40 6.73 19.88
N ALA A 372 -7.65 6.97 21.17
CA ALA A 372 -6.86 6.44 22.27
C ALA A 372 -6.71 4.90 22.26
N LYS A 373 -7.53 4.19 21.49
CA LYS A 373 -7.62 2.72 21.43
C LYS A 373 -7.46 2.17 20.02
N THR A 374 -6.99 2.99 19.06
CA THR A 374 -6.90 2.65 17.65
C THR A 374 -5.46 2.42 17.22
N ALA A 375 -5.25 1.39 16.40
CA ALA A 375 -4.04 1.18 15.61
C ALA A 375 -4.38 1.18 14.12
N LEU A 376 -3.74 2.06 13.35
CA LEU A 376 -3.82 2.12 11.90
C LEU A 376 -2.51 1.56 11.31
N PHE A 377 -2.63 0.52 10.50
CA PHE A 377 -1.57 -0.02 9.66
C PHE A 377 -1.72 0.54 8.25
N VAL A 378 -0.66 1.10 7.70
CA VAL A 378 -0.61 1.63 6.33
C VAL A 378 0.50 0.91 5.59
N THR A 379 0.14 0.15 4.57
CA THR A 379 1.08 -0.59 3.75
C THR A 379 0.71 -0.52 2.27
N TRP A 380 1.60 -1.00 1.41
CA TRP A 380 1.39 -1.15 -0.03
C TRP A 380 1.33 -2.64 -0.35
N ASP A 381 0.48 -3.03 -1.29
CA ASP A 381 0.22 -4.43 -1.60
C ASP A 381 1.44 -5.14 -2.22
N GLU A 382 2.19 -4.44 -3.07
CA GLU A 382 3.44 -4.91 -3.65
C GLU A 382 4.33 -3.74 -4.13
N ASN A 383 5.53 -4.04 -4.63
CA ASN A 383 6.54 -3.04 -4.95
C ASN A 383 6.33 -2.26 -6.25
N GLY A 384 5.29 -2.53 -7.06
CA GLY A 384 5.00 -1.83 -8.31
C GLY A 384 6.09 -1.97 -9.39
N GLY A 385 6.91 -3.00 -9.32
CA GLY A 385 8.06 -3.12 -10.18
C GLY A 385 9.25 -2.22 -9.80
N PHE A 386 9.10 -1.33 -8.82
CA PHE A 386 10.19 -0.49 -8.32
C PHE A 386 11.23 -1.31 -7.57
N PHE A 387 12.47 -0.87 -7.69
CA PHE A 387 13.64 -1.50 -7.09
C PHE A 387 13.58 -1.49 -5.56
N ASP A 388 14.08 -2.56 -4.96
CA ASP A 388 14.47 -2.64 -3.56
C ASP A 388 15.78 -3.41 -3.44
N HIS A 389 16.73 -2.93 -2.62
CA HIS A 389 18.05 -3.53 -2.53
C HIS A 389 18.14 -4.73 -1.59
N VAL A 390 17.13 -4.91 -0.72
CA VAL A 390 17.15 -5.97 0.30
C VAL A 390 16.58 -7.26 -0.28
N PRO A 391 17.35 -8.35 -0.36
CA PRO A 391 16.83 -9.63 -0.81
C PRO A 391 15.72 -10.13 0.12
N PRO A 392 14.55 -10.53 -0.42
CA PRO A 392 13.52 -11.16 0.38
C PRO A 392 13.98 -12.50 0.94
N VAL A 393 13.53 -12.81 2.15
CA VAL A 393 13.70 -14.14 2.76
C VAL A 393 12.75 -15.11 2.07
N THR A 394 13.28 -16.18 1.47
CA THR A 394 12.49 -17.19 0.78
C THR A 394 12.53 -18.53 1.49
N ALA A 395 11.46 -19.31 1.36
CA ALA A 395 11.39 -20.66 1.90
C ALA A 395 12.36 -21.61 1.17
N PRO A 396 12.95 -22.61 1.86
CA PRO A 396 13.71 -23.67 1.20
C PRO A 396 12.88 -24.37 0.10
N PRO A 397 13.51 -24.84 -0.98
CA PRO A 397 12.81 -25.56 -2.05
C PRO A 397 11.98 -26.74 -1.52
N GLY A 398 10.73 -26.83 -2.00
CA GLY A 398 9.80 -27.90 -1.60
C GLY A 398 9.07 -27.65 -0.29
N THR A 399 9.21 -26.47 0.33
CA THR A 399 8.44 -26.12 1.54
C THR A 399 6.94 -26.08 1.22
N PRO A 400 6.08 -26.85 1.93
CA PRO A 400 4.66 -26.87 1.69
C PRO A 400 4.01 -25.49 1.88
N GLY A 401 3.18 -25.08 0.92
CA GLY A 401 2.49 -23.78 0.96
C GLY A 401 3.30 -22.60 0.41
N GLU A 402 4.62 -22.78 0.15
CA GLU A 402 5.52 -21.71 -0.32
C GLU A 402 6.03 -21.92 -1.76
N TYR A 403 5.56 -22.98 -2.43
CA TYR A 403 5.85 -23.29 -3.83
C TYR A 403 4.57 -23.72 -4.54
N LEU A 404 4.41 -23.32 -5.81
CA LEU A 404 3.31 -23.80 -6.62
C LEU A 404 3.49 -25.29 -6.90
N THR A 405 2.50 -26.10 -6.59
CA THR A 405 2.44 -27.53 -6.89
C THR A 405 1.29 -27.90 -7.81
N ALA A 406 0.46 -26.92 -8.16
CA ALA A 406 -0.60 -27.03 -9.16
C ALA A 406 -0.43 -25.97 -10.26
N PRO A 407 -1.02 -26.18 -11.45
CA PRO A 407 -1.09 -25.16 -12.49
C PRO A 407 -1.79 -23.90 -11.97
N ALA A 408 -1.18 -22.74 -12.21
CA ALA A 408 -1.77 -21.48 -11.80
C ALA A 408 -3.03 -21.15 -12.62
N VAL A 409 -3.98 -20.49 -11.96
CA VAL A 409 -5.08 -19.82 -12.65
C VAL A 409 -4.50 -18.54 -13.23
N VAL A 410 -4.49 -18.44 -14.55
CA VAL A 410 -4.00 -17.29 -15.32
C VAL A 410 -5.11 -16.77 -16.20
N ASP A 411 -5.18 -15.46 -16.37
CA ASP A 411 -6.02 -14.86 -17.39
C ASP A 411 -5.46 -15.22 -18.78
N PRO A 412 -6.23 -15.91 -19.65
CA PRO A 412 -5.76 -16.29 -20.97
C PRO A 412 -5.39 -15.10 -21.86
N THR A 413 -5.82 -13.88 -21.52
CA THR A 413 -5.45 -12.66 -22.25
C THR A 413 -4.09 -12.09 -21.80
N MET A 414 -3.57 -12.51 -20.65
CA MET A 414 -2.29 -12.08 -20.06
C MET A 414 -1.15 -13.06 -20.35
N ILE A 415 -1.37 -14.08 -21.17
CA ILE A 415 -0.38 -15.13 -21.45
C ILE A 415 0.75 -14.58 -22.31
N GLY A 416 1.90 -14.29 -21.69
CA GLY A 416 3.15 -14.00 -22.41
C GLY A 416 4.24 -15.02 -22.14
N ASN A 417 4.31 -15.62 -20.94
CA ASN A 417 5.35 -16.56 -20.54
C ASN A 417 4.79 -17.63 -19.60
N PRO A 418 5.30 -18.87 -19.65
CA PRO A 418 4.95 -19.87 -18.67
C PRO A 418 5.33 -19.38 -17.27
N PRO A 419 4.55 -19.69 -16.21
CA PRO A 419 4.87 -19.30 -14.87
C PRO A 419 6.25 -19.86 -14.48
N ILE A 420 7.12 -19.00 -13.94
CA ILE A 420 8.40 -19.41 -13.39
C ILE A 420 8.15 -20.27 -12.15
N THR A 421 8.79 -21.41 -12.08
CA THR A 421 8.81 -22.25 -10.88
C THR A 421 9.86 -21.67 -9.92
N GLY A 422 9.44 -21.25 -8.75
CA GLY A 422 10.29 -20.66 -7.71
C GLY A 422 9.52 -20.53 -6.40
N PRO A 423 10.12 -19.96 -5.36
CA PRO A 423 9.38 -19.62 -4.15
C PRO A 423 8.29 -18.59 -4.48
N ILE A 424 7.15 -18.72 -3.84
CA ILE A 424 6.06 -17.73 -3.97
C ILE A 424 6.51 -16.38 -3.41
N GLY A 425 7.20 -16.41 -2.28
CA GLY A 425 7.67 -15.25 -1.56
C GLY A 425 8.71 -15.61 -0.48
N LEU A 426 9.01 -14.67 0.44
CA LEU A 426 8.45 -13.31 0.48
C LEU A 426 8.75 -12.56 -0.82
N GLY A 427 7.93 -11.54 -1.13
CA GLY A 427 8.22 -10.62 -2.22
C GLY A 427 9.19 -9.51 -1.79
N PHE A 428 9.25 -8.39 -2.53
CA PHE A 428 10.13 -7.28 -2.20
C PHE A 428 9.59 -6.45 -1.03
N ARG A 429 10.44 -5.67 -0.37
CA ARG A 429 9.99 -4.79 0.70
C ARG A 429 9.02 -3.74 0.16
N VAL A 430 7.99 -3.51 0.95
CA VAL A 430 7.04 -2.41 0.79
C VAL A 430 7.00 -1.59 2.08
N PRO A 431 6.61 -0.31 2.03
CA PRO A 431 6.51 0.48 3.25
C PRO A 431 5.44 -0.09 4.19
N MET A 432 5.70 0.00 5.50
CA MET A 432 4.71 -0.23 6.55
C MET A 432 4.86 0.84 7.62
N LEU A 433 3.80 1.63 7.80
CA LEU A 433 3.67 2.63 8.84
C LEU A 433 2.62 2.18 9.86
N ILE A 434 2.96 2.21 11.14
CA ILE A 434 2.04 1.91 12.23
C ILE A 434 1.73 3.19 12.96
N ILE A 435 0.48 3.63 12.91
CA ILE A 435 0.01 4.92 13.39
C ILE A 435 -0.97 4.70 14.54
N SER A 436 -0.54 5.01 15.75
CA SER A 436 -1.29 4.70 16.97
C SER A 436 -0.74 5.53 18.13
N PRO A 437 -1.50 5.80 19.19
CA PRO A 437 -0.95 6.24 20.46
C PRO A 437 0.16 5.32 21.00
N PHE A 438 0.11 4.03 20.66
CA PHE A 438 1.07 3.01 21.09
C PHE A 438 2.27 2.85 20.14
N SER A 439 2.41 3.69 19.12
CA SER A 439 3.53 3.67 18.16
C SER A 439 4.17 5.06 17.96
N ARG A 440 3.81 6.05 18.81
CA ARG A 440 4.39 7.40 18.78
C ARG A 440 5.84 7.39 19.24
N GLY A 441 6.70 8.12 18.50
CA GLY A 441 8.10 8.32 18.91
C GLY A 441 9.12 8.29 17.78
N GLY A 442 8.70 8.18 16.51
CA GLY A 442 9.60 8.12 15.34
C GLY A 442 10.48 6.86 15.38
N PHE A 443 9.87 5.72 15.68
CA PHE A 443 10.57 4.45 15.82
C PHE A 443 10.83 3.79 14.48
N VAL A 444 11.94 3.05 14.40
CA VAL A 444 12.22 2.09 13.30
C VAL A 444 12.18 0.68 13.88
N SER A 445 11.31 -0.18 13.32
CA SER A 445 11.25 -1.61 13.60
C SER A 445 11.87 -2.39 12.46
N SER A 446 12.90 -3.20 12.78
CA SER A 446 13.65 -4.00 11.79
C SER A 446 13.38 -5.50 11.91
N ASP A 447 12.33 -5.89 12.62
CA ASP A 447 11.91 -7.30 12.66
C ASP A 447 11.30 -7.72 11.33
N LEU A 448 11.45 -9.00 10.99
CA LEU A 448 10.95 -9.53 9.73
C LEU A 448 9.43 -9.67 9.75
N PHE A 449 8.77 -8.95 8.85
CA PHE A 449 7.32 -8.96 8.68
C PHE A 449 6.91 -9.11 7.22
N ASP A 450 5.67 -9.57 7.01
CA ASP A 450 4.98 -9.51 5.71
C ASP A 450 3.48 -9.23 5.90
N HIS A 451 2.68 -9.27 4.84
CA HIS A 451 1.23 -9.05 4.95
C HIS A 451 0.54 -10.00 5.92
N THR A 452 1.04 -11.25 6.05
CA THR A 452 0.47 -12.20 7.00
C THR A 452 0.79 -11.84 8.46
N SER A 453 1.78 -10.99 8.71
CA SER A 453 2.08 -10.45 10.05
C SER A 453 0.93 -9.61 10.60
N VAL A 454 0.20 -8.89 9.74
CA VAL A 454 -1.01 -8.15 10.15
C VAL A 454 -2.12 -9.13 10.56
N LEU A 455 -2.29 -10.23 9.83
CA LEU A 455 -3.25 -11.28 10.21
C LEU A 455 -2.85 -11.93 11.55
N ARG A 456 -1.56 -12.19 11.77
CA ARG A 456 -1.05 -12.70 13.04
C ARG A 456 -1.24 -11.70 14.19
N PHE A 457 -1.18 -10.39 13.92
CA PHE A 457 -1.55 -9.39 14.90
C PHE A 457 -3.03 -9.51 15.31
N LEU A 458 -3.93 -9.72 14.35
CA LEU A 458 -5.34 -9.97 14.61
C LEU A 458 -5.55 -11.29 15.38
N GLU A 459 -4.80 -12.35 15.04
CA GLU A 459 -4.79 -13.61 15.80
C GLU A 459 -4.41 -13.37 17.27
N THR A 460 -3.28 -12.69 17.49
CA THR A 460 -2.76 -12.42 18.85
C THR A 460 -3.72 -11.53 19.64
N ARG A 461 -4.31 -10.52 18.99
CA ARG A 461 -5.20 -9.55 19.65
C ARG A 461 -6.61 -10.09 19.90
N PHE A 462 -7.20 -10.82 18.95
CA PHE A 462 -8.60 -11.23 18.97
C PHE A 462 -8.80 -12.75 19.03
N GLY A 463 -7.75 -13.52 18.93
CA GLY A 463 -7.79 -14.99 18.93
C GLY A 463 -8.37 -15.57 17.63
N ALA A 464 -8.49 -14.81 16.56
CA ALA A 464 -9.04 -15.23 15.27
C ALA A 464 -7.93 -15.76 14.37
N GLU A 465 -7.74 -17.07 14.31
CA GLU A 465 -6.65 -17.71 13.55
C GLU A 465 -7.06 -17.98 12.10
N VAL A 466 -6.17 -17.65 11.14
CA VAL A 466 -6.28 -18.05 9.74
C VAL A 466 -5.58 -19.37 9.52
N PRO A 467 -6.30 -20.45 9.13
CA PRO A 467 -5.73 -21.80 9.07
C PRO A 467 -4.80 -22.03 7.87
N ASN A 468 -4.80 -21.15 6.86
CA ASN A 468 -4.05 -21.34 5.62
C ASN A 468 -2.58 -20.87 5.69
N LEU A 469 -2.19 -20.21 6.78
CA LEU A 469 -0.81 -19.73 6.95
C LEU A 469 0.14 -20.92 7.04
N SER A 470 1.13 -20.99 6.16
CA SER A 470 2.11 -22.07 6.15
C SER A 470 2.90 -22.14 7.46
N ALA A 471 3.35 -23.33 7.84
CA ALA A 471 4.16 -23.50 9.03
C ALA A 471 5.49 -22.75 8.95
N TRP A 472 6.08 -22.68 7.74
CA TRP A 472 7.30 -21.93 7.51
C TRP A 472 7.08 -20.44 7.73
N ARG A 473 6.05 -19.85 7.12
CA ARG A 473 5.75 -18.42 7.22
C ARG A 473 5.40 -18.04 8.67
N ARG A 474 4.62 -18.88 9.35
CA ARG A 474 4.29 -18.69 10.76
C ARG A 474 5.55 -18.66 11.67
N ALA A 475 6.59 -19.41 11.31
CA ALA A 475 7.85 -19.42 12.05
C ALA A 475 8.81 -18.28 11.63
N ALA A 476 8.78 -17.88 10.35
CA ALA A 476 9.73 -16.92 9.79
C ALA A 476 9.37 -15.47 10.12
N VAL A 477 8.08 -15.09 10.05
CA VAL A 477 7.67 -13.68 10.23
C VAL A 477 7.06 -13.42 11.60
N GLY A 478 7.22 -12.18 12.09
CA GLY A 478 6.66 -11.71 13.37
C GLY A 478 5.15 -11.45 13.31
N ASP A 479 4.56 -11.09 14.45
CA ASP A 479 3.13 -10.76 14.61
C ASP A 479 2.88 -9.26 14.81
N MET A 480 3.80 -8.41 14.42
CA MET A 480 3.77 -6.94 14.52
C MET A 480 3.78 -6.38 15.95
N THR A 481 3.63 -7.17 17.01
CA THR A 481 3.54 -6.66 18.39
C THR A 481 4.82 -5.96 18.85
N SER A 482 5.98 -6.39 18.35
CA SER A 482 7.29 -5.76 18.62
C SER A 482 7.46 -4.37 18.00
N ALA A 483 6.63 -4.00 17.02
CA ALA A 483 6.69 -2.69 16.37
C ALA A 483 5.92 -1.59 17.14
N PHE A 484 5.36 -1.92 18.30
CA PHE A 484 4.67 -0.98 19.19
C PHE A 484 5.52 -0.58 20.39
N ASN A 485 5.16 0.53 21.04
CA ASN A 485 5.74 1.02 22.28
C ASN A 485 4.67 1.13 23.37
N PHE A 486 4.33 0.00 24.00
CA PHE A 486 3.32 -0.04 25.05
C PHE A 486 3.78 0.53 26.39
N LYS A 487 5.09 0.82 26.56
CA LYS A 487 5.62 1.42 27.80
C LYS A 487 5.23 2.87 27.98
N SER A 488 5.08 3.61 26.89
CA SER A 488 4.87 5.06 26.92
C SER A 488 3.93 5.48 25.79
N PRO A 489 2.65 5.13 25.86
CA PRO A 489 1.68 5.56 24.86
C PRO A 489 1.53 7.08 24.87
N ASP A 490 1.42 7.69 23.68
CA ASP A 490 1.22 9.13 23.52
C ASP A 490 0.01 9.38 22.61
N GLN A 491 -1.07 9.88 23.19
CA GLN A 491 -2.32 10.16 22.50
C GLN A 491 -2.29 11.50 21.74
N SER A 492 -1.22 12.28 21.88
CA SER A 492 -1.11 13.56 21.19
C SER A 492 -1.09 13.38 19.67
N ILE A 493 -1.73 14.33 18.98
CA ILE A 493 -1.77 14.36 17.52
C ILE A 493 -0.58 15.18 17.03
N PRO A 494 0.32 14.61 16.20
CA PRO A 494 1.45 15.37 15.68
C PRO A 494 0.99 16.48 14.73
N SER A 495 1.77 17.55 14.64
CA SER A 495 1.62 18.52 13.56
C SER A 495 2.15 17.92 12.26
N LEU A 496 1.27 17.65 11.31
CA LEU A 496 1.61 17.11 10.01
C LEU A 496 1.43 18.19 8.93
N PRO A 497 2.23 18.17 7.84
CA PRO A 497 2.10 19.13 6.75
C PRO A 497 0.73 18.99 6.05
N SER A 498 0.25 20.08 5.45
CA SER A 498 -0.96 20.04 4.64
C SER A 498 -0.65 19.50 3.25
N THR A 499 -1.43 18.54 2.78
CA THR A 499 -1.33 17.97 1.43
C THR A 499 -2.07 18.80 0.37
N LEU A 500 -3.08 19.59 0.78
CA LEU A 500 -4.01 20.25 -0.12
C LEU A 500 -3.39 21.31 -1.04
N PRO A 501 -2.41 22.15 -0.62
CA PRO A 501 -1.87 23.21 -1.47
C PRO A 501 -1.13 22.72 -2.73
N ALA A 502 -0.53 21.52 -2.68
CA ALA A 502 0.25 20.98 -3.79
C ALA A 502 -0.61 20.33 -4.89
N ILE A 503 -1.83 19.88 -4.55
CA ILE A 503 -2.69 19.11 -5.46
C ILE A 503 -2.97 19.81 -6.81
N PRO A 504 -3.35 21.11 -6.89
CA PRO A 504 -3.66 21.75 -8.17
C PRO A 504 -2.47 21.83 -9.12
N GLN A 505 -1.27 22.09 -8.59
CA GLN A 505 -0.04 22.15 -9.38
C GLN A 505 0.31 20.76 -9.92
N ILE A 506 0.29 19.74 -9.07
CA ILE A 506 0.61 18.37 -9.44
C ILE A 506 -0.35 17.82 -10.48
N ILE A 507 -1.66 18.12 -10.39
CA ILE A 507 -2.63 17.74 -11.44
C ILE A 507 -2.25 18.37 -12.78
N GLN A 508 -1.83 19.64 -12.78
CA GLN A 508 -1.42 20.32 -14.02
C GLN A 508 -0.17 19.68 -14.61
N GLU A 509 0.84 19.39 -13.80
CA GLU A 509 2.09 18.75 -14.20
C GLU A 509 1.83 17.34 -14.75
N CYS A 510 1.04 16.54 -14.06
CA CYS A 510 0.66 15.19 -14.48
C CYS A 510 -0.09 15.19 -15.81
N THR A 511 -0.99 16.15 -16.02
CA THR A 511 -1.73 16.27 -17.29
C THR A 511 -0.77 16.57 -18.45
N ALA A 512 0.25 17.38 -18.22
CA ALA A 512 1.26 17.70 -19.23
C ALA A 512 2.18 16.50 -19.53
N ASN A 513 2.53 15.72 -18.51
CA ASN A 513 3.48 14.62 -18.61
C ASN A 513 2.92 13.38 -19.31
N LEU A 514 1.69 13.02 -18.98
CA LEU A 514 1.03 11.86 -19.59
C LEU A 514 0.76 12.06 -21.10
N ALA A 515 0.86 13.31 -21.60
CA ALA A 515 0.79 13.62 -23.02
C ALA A 515 2.12 13.37 -23.76
N GLY A 516 3.24 13.20 -23.04
CA GLY A 516 4.59 13.11 -23.60
C GLY A 516 5.22 11.73 -23.42
N THR A 517 6.07 11.35 -24.38
CA THR A 517 6.96 10.18 -24.33
C THR A 517 8.33 10.56 -23.76
N THR A 518 8.41 11.54 -22.87
CA THR A 518 9.69 12.03 -22.35
C THR A 518 10.32 11.00 -21.42
N PRO A 519 11.54 10.54 -21.69
CA PRO A 519 12.26 9.65 -20.79
C PRO A 519 12.47 10.28 -19.42
N TYR A 520 12.51 9.47 -18.37
CA TYR A 520 12.84 9.95 -17.02
C TYR A 520 14.31 10.44 -16.97
N PRO A 521 14.58 11.55 -16.26
CA PRO A 521 15.91 12.16 -16.27
C PRO A 521 16.87 11.39 -15.39
N VAL A 522 17.65 10.48 -15.99
CA VAL A 522 18.77 9.83 -15.32
C VAL A 522 19.94 10.84 -15.23
N PRO A 523 20.52 11.03 -14.03
CA PRO A 523 21.71 11.89 -13.88
C PRO A 523 22.89 11.42 -14.73
N ASN A 524 23.64 12.37 -15.31
CA ASN A 524 24.89 12.09 -16.04
C ASN A 524 26.03 13.01 -15.55
N PRO A 525 27.09 12.48 -14.89
CA PRO A 525 27.26 11.07 -14.51
C PRO A 525 26.27 10.65 -13.41
N GLN A 526 25.96 9.33 -13.37
CA GLN A 526 25.18 8.75 -12.31
C GLN A 526 25.98 8.73 -10.99
N GLY A 527 25.29 8.83 -9.87
CA GLY A 527 25.87 8.75 -8.53
C GLY A 527 25.13 7.75 -7.65
N MET A 528 25.83 7.18 -6.66
CA MET A 528 25.17 6.34 -5.66
C MET A 528 24.12 7.14 -4.90
N PRO A 529 22.96 6.53 -4.57
CA PRO A 529 21.93 7.19 -3.81
C PRO A 529 22.41 7.57 -2.41
N THR A 530 21.81 8.57 -1.81
CA THR A 530 22.16 9.07 -0.48
C THR A 530 20.99 8.91 0.49
N GLN A 531 21.33 8.75 1.77
CA GLN A 531 20.37 8.63 2.86
C GLN A 531 20.55 9.81 3.83
N GLU A 532 19.43 10.27 4.41
CA GLU A 532 19.45 11.29 5.46
C GLU A 532 20.32 10.82 6.63
N SER A 533 21.12 11.72 7.20
CA SER A 533 21.92 11.43 8.39
C SER A 533 21.05 11.31 9.64
N GLY A 534 21.45 10.45 10.57
CA GLY A 534 20.79 10.26 11.84
C GLY A 534 20.40 8.81 12.14
N THR A 535 19.98 8.60 13.37
CA THR A 535 19.48 7.31 13.86
C THR A 535 18.01 7.45 14.29
N ALA A 536 17.30 6.37 14.37
CA ALA A 536 15.96 6.30 14.93
C ALA A 536 15.94 5.35 16.15
N PRO A 537 15.12 5.62 17.17
CA PRO A 537 14.93 4.69 18.28
C PRO A 537 14.20 3.43 17.81
N LYS A 538 14.38 2.34 18.56
CA LYS A 538 13.59 1.11 18.37
C LYS A 538 12.36 1.13 19.29
N PRO A 539 11.21 0.57 18.85
CA PRO A 539 10.06 0.41 19.72
C PRO A 539 10.37 -0.57 20.85
N SER A 540 9.68 -0.44 21.98
CA SER A 540 9.95 -1.29 23.16
C SER A 540 9.18 -2.63 23.13
N GLY A 541 8.27 -2.80 22.19
CA GLY A 541 7.37 -3.95 22.12
C GLY A 541 6.31 -3.97 23.22
N VAL A 542 5.77 -5.16 23.46
CA VAL A 542 4.86 -5.42 24.59
C VAL A 542 5.62 -5.40 25.91
N CYS A 543 4.93 -5.09 26.98
CA CYS A 543 5.53 -5.10 28.31
C CYS A 543 5.65 -6.51 28.91
#